data_159b171c3d119890afdffa77a4e3d362
#
_entry.id   159b171c3d119890afdffa77a4e3d362
#
_cell.length_a   1.000
_cell.length_b   1.000
_cell.length_c   1.000
_cell.angle_alpha   90.00
_cell.angle_beta   90.00
_cell.angle_gamma   90.00
#
_symmetry.space_group_name_H-M   'P 1'
#
loop_
_entity.id
_entity.type
_entity.pdbx_description
1 polymer ?
#
loop_
_entity_poly.entity_id
_entity_poly.type
_entity_poly.pdbx_seq_one_letter_code
_entity_poly.pdbx_strand_id
1 'polypeptide(L)'
;MGAIINFDDITHIPFFEKLAKIPETVSCRYNPGGVFQVSNSIMDNPGDAKYGMTKEQLKEAFKLLKEKGAKHFGIHAFLASNTKSNDYYPMLAKIIFELAVELKNELDIHIAFINLSGGVGVPYEPDEFECDIMAIGEGVRRVYEEVLTLAGMGDVAIFTEMGRFMLAPYGALIATAIHEKHTYKEYIGLDACAANLMRPAMYGSYHHITVLGKENAPCDHKYDVTGGLCENNDKFAIDRMLPKIDMGDILYIHDTGAHGHAMGYNYNGKLRSAELLLKEDGSVEMIRRAETPADYFATLDFTGLLK
;
A
#
# COMPACT_ATOMS: atom_id res chain seq x y z
N MET A 1 10.74 9.57 20.66
CA MET A 1 10.95 8.56 19.63
C MET A 1 11.56 9.13 18.32
N GLY A 2 11.66 10.43 18.14
CA GLY A 2 12.22 11.05 16.93
C GLY A 2 11.36 10.94 15.67
N ALA A 3 10.07 10.58 15.81
CA ALA A 3 9.15 10.52 14.68
C ALA A 3 8.76 11.94 14.22
N ILE A 4 8.66 12.14 12.91
CA ILE A 4 8.13 13.36 12.32
C ILE A 4 6.61 13.23 12.23
N ILE A 5 5.88 14.25 12.71
CA ILE A 5 4.43 14.31 12.59
C ILE A 5 4.07 14.88 11.23
N ASN A 6 3.18 14.19 10.52
CA ASN A 6 2.54 14.68 9.32
C ASN A 6 1.07 15.01 9.59
N PHE A 7 0.73 16.29 9.60
CA PHE A 7 -0.65 16.75 9.79
C PHE A 7 -1.44 16.56 8.49
N ASP A 8 -2.48 15.76 8.55
CA ASP A 8 -3.35 15.50 7.42
C ASP A 8 -4.40 16.61 7.21
N ASP A 9 -4.77 17.29 8.30
CA ASP A 9 -5.74 18.39 8.31
C ASP A 9 -5.36 19.48 9.32
N ILE A 10 -5.75 20.72 9.05
CA ILE A 10 -5.43 21.88 9.90
C ILE A 10 -6.04 21.75 11.31
N THR A 11 -7.18 21.09 11.45
CA THR A 11 -7.84 20.84 12.74
C THR A 11 -7.07 19.88 13.64
N HIS A 12 -6.15 19.10 13.09
CA HIS A 12 -5.27 18.23 13.87
C HIS A 12 -4.26 19.02 14.70
N ILE A 13 -3.90 20.25 14.31
CA ILE A 13 -2.91 21.07 15.02
C ILE A 13 -3.39 21.39 16.44
N PRO A 14 -4.56 22.05 16.65
CA PRO A 14 -5.06 22.34 18.00
C PRO A 14 -5.43 21.08 18.79
N PHE A 15 -5.75 19.96 18.13
CA PHE A 15 -5.95 18.69 18.81
C PHE A 15 -4.63 18.16 19.37
N PHE A 16 -3.57 18.19 18.56
CA PHE A 16 -2.25 17.71 18.97
C PHE A 16 -1.69 18.53 20.13
N GLU A 17 -1.88 19.84 20.15
CA GLU A 17 -1.42 20.72 21.24
C GLU A 17 -2.01 20.37 22.61
N LYS A 18 -3.18 19.72 22.65
CA LYS A 18 -3.75 19.22 23.92
C LYS A 18 -2.95 18.04 24.50
N LEU A 19 -2.15 17.36 23.65
CA LEU A 19 -1.44 16.13 24.01
C LEU A 19 0.07 16.36 24.13
N ALA A 20 0.63 17.25 23.30
CA ALA A 20 2.07 17.48 23.23
C ALA A 20 2.40 18.88 22.66
N LYS A 21 3.64 19.30 22.89
CA LYS A 21 4.19 20.52 22.26
C LYS A 21 4.45 20.27 20.77
N ILE A 22 4.19 21.27 19.92
CA ILE A 22 4.54 21.23 18.50
C ILE A 22 6.05 21.02 18.35
N PRO A 23 6.51 20.02 17.59
CA PRO A 23 7.93 19.78 17.34
C PRO A 23 8.55 20.86 16.46
N GLU A 24 9.88 20.96 16.48
CA GLU A 24 10.59 21.88 15.57
C GLU A 24 10.51 21.43 14.11
N THR A 25 10.41 20.11 13.85
CA THR A 25 10.23 19.54 12.52
C THR A 25 8.83 18.95 12.39
N VAL A 26 8.09 19.43 11.40
CA VAL A 26 6.70 19.03 11.13
C VAL A 26 6.48 18.85 9.65
N SER A 27 5.46 18.09 9.29
CA SER A 27 5.02 17.92 7.91
C SER A 27 3.51 18.15 7.81
N CYS A 28 3.07 18.58 6.64
CA CYS A 28 1.64 18.67 6.31
C CYS A 28 1.37 17.94 5.00
N ARG A 29 0.22 17.29 4.91
CA ARG A 29 -0.21 16.60 3.71
C ARG A 29 -0.97 17.51 2.78
N TYR A 30 -0.49 17.65 1.56
CA TYR A 30 -1.10 18.41 0.48
C TYR A 30 -2.03 17.54 -0.36
N ASN A 31 -3.19 18.07 -0.71
CA ASN A 31 -4.11 17.52 -1.69
C ASN A 31 -4.34 18.58 -2.79
N PRO A 32 -3.89 18.34 -4.04
CA PRO A 32 -4.06 19.29 -5.14
C PRO A 32 -5.50 19.40 -5.65
N GLY A 33 -6.43 18.56 -5.17
CA GLY A 33 -7.79 18.49 -5.70
C GLY A 33 -7.86 17.72 -7.02
N GLY A 34 -8.96 17.90 -7.76
CA GLY A 34 -9.28 17.17 -8.98
C GLY A 34 -8.44 17.50 -10.22
N VAL A 35 -7.33 18.22 -10.08
CA VAL A 35 -6.48 18.67 -11.21
C VAL A 35 -5.48 17.60 -11.65
N PHE A 36 -5.23 16.60 -10.82
CA PHE A 36 -4.25 15.55 -11.07
C PHE A 36 -4.96 14.21 -11.26
N GLN A 37 -5.09 13.76 -12.50
CA GLN A 37 -5.65 12.46 -12.85
C GLN A 37 -4.53 11.50 -13.23
N VAL A 38 -4.42 10.40 -12.52
CA VAL A 38 -3.56 9.27 -12.85
C VAL A 38 -4.45 8.03 -12.93
N SER A 39 -4.29 7.23 -13.95
CA SER A 39 -5.15 6.11 -14.33
C SER A 39 -5.22 4.98 -13.27
N ASN A 40 -5.82 5.24 -12.13
CA ASN A 40 -5.97 4.25 -11.07
C ASN A 40 -7.24 4.53 -10.24
N SER A 41 -8.21 3.63 -10.32
CA SER A 41 -9.56 3.75 -9.75
C SER A 41 -9.60 3.90 -8.21
N ILE A 42 -8.50 3.71 -7.50
CA ILE A 42 -8.47 3.79 -6.02
C ILE A 42 -8.27 5.24 -5.54
N MET A 43 -7.61 6.09 -6.35
CA MET A 43 -7.29 7.48 -6.00
C MET A 43 -7.37 8.43 -7.20
N ASP A 44 -8.15 8.09 -8.23
CA ASP A 44 -8.23 8.82 -9.51
C ASP A 44 -8.78 10.23 -9.39
N ASN A 45 -9.43 10.56 -8.28
CA ASN A 45 -9.97 11.88 -8.03
C ASN A 45 -9.48 12.40 -6.66
N PRO A 46 -8.34 13.12 -6.59
CA PRO A 46 -7.89 13.73 -5.36
C PRO A 46 -8.94 14.61 -4.66
N GLY A 47 -9.88 15.19 -5.44
CA GLY A 47 -10.98 15.98 -4.90
C GLY A 47 -11.97 15.18 -4.03
N ASP A 48 -12.10 13.88 -4.28
CA ASP A 48 -12.96 12.97 -3.49
C ASP A 48 -12.17 12.24 -2.39
N ALA A 49 -10.85 12.41 -2.35
CA ALA A 49 -10.02 11.75 -1.34
C ALA A 49 -10.21 12.40 0.03
N LYS A 50 -10.33 11.55 1.06
CA LYS A 50 -10.46 12.02 2.46
C LYS A 50 -9.18 12.59 3.07
N TYR A 51 -8.12 12.76 2.30
CA TYR A 51 -6.76 13.05 2.77
C TYR A 51 -6.28 14.42 2.33
N GLY A 52 -5.55 15.08 3.23
CA GLY A 52 -4.73 16.23 2.94
C GLY A 52 -5.50 17.56 2.87
N MET A 53 -4.74 18.63 2.90
CA MET A 53 -5.20 20.02 2.91
C MET A 53 -5.16 20.62 1.51
N THR A 54 -6.10 21.50 1.19
CA THR A 54 -5.99 22.40 0.03
C THR A 54 -4.75 23.28 0.15
N LYS A 55 -4.36 23.94 -0.94
CA LYS A 55 -3.22 24.87 -0.95
C LYS A 55 -3.39 26.01 0.08
N GLU A 56 -4.59 26.55 0.19
CA GLU A 56 -4.92 27.62 1.12
C GLU A 56 -4.82 27.14 2.57
N GLN A 57 -5.40 25.98 2.88
CA GLN A 57 -5.32 25.37 4.21
C GLN A 57 -3.87 25.01 4.58
N LEU A 58 -3.07 24.52 3.61
CA LEU A 58 -1.67 24.21 3.83
C LEU A 58 -0.85 25.47 4.20
N LYS A 59 -1.09 26.61 3.50
CA LYS A 59 -0.48 27.89 3.82
C LYS A 59 -0.85 28.37 5.23
N GLU A 60 -2.11 28.25 5.59
CA GLU A 60 -2.60 28.63 6.93
C GLU A 60 -2.00 27.70 8.01
N ALA A 61 -1.96 26.39 7.76
CA ALA A 61 -1.37 25.43 8.67
C ALA A 61 0.12 25.72 8.93
N PHE A 62 0.88 26.04 7.87
CA PHE A 62 2.30 26.37 8.02
C PHE A 62 2.54 27.68 8.76
N LYS A 63 1.72 28.70 8.56
CA LYS A 63 1.76 29.94 9.37
C LYS A 63 1.53 29.63 10.84
N LEU A 64 0.46 28.90 11.13
CA LEU A 64 0.11 28.51 12.49
C LEU A 64 1.21 27.68 13.16
N LEU A 65 1.78 26.71 12.47
CA LEU A 65 2.86 25.88 12.98
C LEU A 65 4.15 26.68 13.23
N LYS A 66 4.49 27.64 12.34
CA LYS A 66 5.61 28.56 12.52
C LYS A 66 5.44 29.39 13.80
N GLU A 67 4.25 29.97 14.01
CA GLU A 67 3.92 30.74 15.22
C GLU A 67 4.04 29.89 16.51
N LYS A 68 3.79 28.58 16.41
CA LYS A 68 3.90 27.63 17.50
C LYS A 68 5.30 27.06 17.70
N GLY A 69 6.28 27.52 16.94
CA GLY A 69 7.69 27.22 17.13
C GLY A 69 8.27 26.14 16.20
N ALA A 70 7.54 25.70 15.18
CA ALA A 70 8.12 24.88 14.11
C ALA A 70 9.15 25.69 13.30
N LYS A 71 10.26 25.03 12.94
CA LYS A 71 11.38 25.65 12.22
C LYS A 71 11.67 24.98 10.88
N HIS A 72 11.40 23.66 10.79
CA HIS A 72 11.67 22.83 9.63
C HIS A 72 10.36 22.21 9.14
N PHE A 73 10.00 22.48 7.89
CA PHE A 73 8.72 22.09 7.33
C PHE A 73 8.90 21.02 6.27
N GLY A 74 8.03 20.01 6.31
CA GLY A 74 7.92 19.00 5.27
C GLY A 74 6.61 19.10 4.53
N ILE A 75 6.61 18.75 3.25
CA ILE A 75 5.40 18.60 2.44
C ILE A 75 5.28 17.13 2.06
N HIS A 76 4.10 16.56 2.32
CA HIS A 76 3.76 15.19 1.92
C HIS A 76 2.60 15.23 0.93
N ALA A 77 2.62 14.36 -0.09
CA ALA A 77 1.48 14.12 -0.95
C ALA A 77 1.45 12.66 -1.41
N PHE A 78 0.25 12.08 -1.44
CA PHE A 78 0.00 10.74 -1.94
C PHE A 78 -1.25 10.76 -2.82
N LEU A 79 -1.08 10.64 -4.13
CA LEU A 79 -2.13 10.87 -5.12
C LEU A 79 -2.53 9.62 -5.90
N ALA A 80 -1.74 8.56 -5.83
CA ALA A 80 -2.02 7.33 -6.58
C ALA A 80 -1.43 6.10 -5.90
N SER A 81 -1.97 4.94 -6.24
CA SER A 81 -1.48 3.63 -5.77
C SER A 81 -1.42 2.67 -6.94
N ASN A 82 -0.34 1.90 -7.05
CA ASN A 82 -0.10 0.93 -8.12
C ASN A 82 -0.11 1.56 -9.51
N THR A 83 0.53 2.72 -9.68
CA THR A 83 0.71 3.32 -11.00
C THR A 83 1.72 2.55 -11.83
N LYS A 84 1.35 2.24 -13.06
CA LYS A 84 2.19 1.54 -14.03
C LYS A 84 2.74 2.54 -15.06
N SER A 85 3.54 3.49 -14.57
CA SER A 85 4.13 4.55 -15.38
C SER A 85 5.40 5.07 -14.73
N ASN A 86 6.43 5.32 -15.52
CA ASN A 86 7.66 5.97 -15.07
C ASN A 86 7.51 7.49 -14.90
N ASP A 87 6.43 8.09 -15.42
CA ASP A 87 6.24 9.54 -15.43
C ASP A 87 5.50 10.06 -14.20
N TYR A 88 4.81 9.19 -13.45
CA TYR A 88 4.01 9.59 -12.29
C TYR A 88 4.82 10.37 -11.25
N TYR A 89 5.96 9.83 -10.82
CA TYR A 89 6.78 10.46 -9.79
C TYR A 89 7.41 11.78 -10.26
N PRO A 90 8.01 11.88 -11.45
CA PRO A 90 8.47 13.16 -11.98
C PRO A 90 7.37 14.22 -12.06
N MET A 91 6.16 13.85 -12.47
CA MET A 91 5.00 14.77 -12.51
C MET A 91 4.58 15.22 -11.11
N LEU A 92 4.46 14.28 -10.16
CA LEU A 92 4.17 14.58 -8.76
C LEU A 92 5.25 15.48 -8.17
N ALA A 93 6.52 15.13 -8.37
CA ALA A 93 7.66 15.92 -7.91
C ALA A 93 7.57 17.37 -8.41
N LYS A 94 7.26 17.58 -9.69
CA LYS A 94 7.14 18.93 -10.25
C LYS A 94 6.08 19.77 -9.51
N ILE A 95 4.90 19.21 -9.32
CA ILE A 95 3.79 19.90 -8.62
C ILE A 95 4.20 20.28 -7.19
N ILE A 96 4.82 19.34 -6.46
CA ILE A 96 5.15 19.57 -5.05
C ILE A 96 6.36 20.49 -4.91
N PHE A 97 7.34 20.39 -5.81
CA PHE A 97 8.53 21.26 -5.79
C PHE A 97 8.17 22.70 -6.13
N GLU A 98 7.31 22.93 -7.13
CA GLU A 98 6.79 24.27 -7.44
C GLU A 98 6.02 24.87 -6.25
N LEU A 99 5.17 24.05 -5.60
CA LEU A 99 4.48 24.45 -4.37
C LEU A 99 5.46 24.77 -3.23
N ALA A 100 6.51 23.98 -3.05
CA ALA A 100 7.52 24.22 -2.02
C ALA A 100 8.24 25.55 -2.21
N VAL A 101 8.60 25.90 -3.45
CA VAL A 101 9.20 27.19 -3.79
C VAL A 101 8.24 28.35 -3.48
N GLU A 102 6.97 28.21 -3.84
CA GLU A 102 5.93 29.20 -3.53
C GLU A 102 5.80 29.40 -2.01
N LEU A 103 5.65 28.33 -1.24
CA LEU A 103 5.50 28.38 0.22
C LEU A 103 6.72 28.99 0.92
N LYS A 104 7.95 28.62 0.49
CA LYS A 104 9.17 29.22 1.00
C LYS A 104 9.17 30.73 0.81
N ASN A 105 8.83 31.20 -0.39
CA ASN A 105 8.88 32.62 -0.73
C ASN A 105 7.78 33.43 -0.05
N GLU A 106 6.56 32.88 0.06
CA GLU A 106 5.43 33.60 0.64
C GLU A 106 5.44 33.61 2.18
N LEU A 107 5.92 32.53 2.81
CA LEU A 107 5.83 32.35 4.25
C LEU A 107 7.17 32.55 4.97
N ASP A 108 8.24 32.73 4.22
CA ASP A 108 9.60 32.79 4.77
C ASP A 108 9.87 31.62 5.73
N ILE A 109 9.73 30.40 5.24
CA ILE A 109 9.93 29.14 5.98
C ILE A 109 11.02 28.30 5.33
N HIS A 110 11.64 27.44 6.14
CA HIS A 110 12.62 26.45 5.66
C HIS A 110 11.90 25.12 5.34
N ILE A 111 11.79 24.79 4.05
CA ILE A 111 11.34 23.46 3.62
C ILE A 111 12.52 22.50 3.73
N ALA A 112 12.49 21.62 4.72
CA ALA A 112 13.58 20.70 5.02
C ALA A 112 13.50 19.41 4.20
N PHE A 113 12.27 18.97 3.87
CA PHE A 113 12.07 17.75 3.08
C PHE A 113 10.75 17.76 2.32
N ILE A 114 10.70 16.94 1.29
CA ILE A 114 9.48 16.61 0.55
C ILE A 114 9.32 15.10 0.51
N ASN A 115 8.15 14.61 0.93
CA ASN A 115 7.80 13.20 0.89
C ASN A 115 6.84 12.95 -0.29
N LEU A 116 7.34 12.29 -1.31
CA LEU A 116 6.59 11.90 -2.51
C LEU A 116 5.74 10.64 -2.27
N SER A 117 5.77 10.08 -1.05
CA SER A 117 5.03 8.92 -0.62
C SER A 117 5.30 7.65 -1.45
N GLY A 118 4.29 6.78 -1.59
CA GLY A 118 4.30 5.58 -2.41
C GLY A 118 3.63 5.79 -3.77
N GLY A 119 3.23 4.70 -4.39
CA GLY A 119 2.44 4.73 -5.63
C GLY A 119 3.04 3.98 -6.80
N VAL A 120 4.36 3.76 -6.83
CA VAL A 120 5.00 2.92 -7.87
C VAL A 120 4.39 1.53 -7.83
N GLY A 121 3.86 1.10 -8.98
CA GLY A 121 3.22 -0.18 -9.16
C GLY A 121 4.17 -1.32 -9.43
N VAL A 122 3.61 -2.52 -9.36
CA VAL A 122 4.26 -3.76 -9.80
C VAL A 122 3.35 -4.45 -10.83
N PRO A 123 3.91 -5.20 -11.77
CA PRO A 123 3.12 -6.01 -12.68
C PRO A 123 2.54 -7.20 -11.92
N TYR A 124 1.22 -7.19 -11.72
CA TYR A 124 0.51 -8.35 -11.13
C TYR A 124 0.15 -9.39 -12.19
N GLU A 125 -0.02 -8.95 -13.43
CA GLU A 125 -0.23 -9.82 -14.59
C GLU A 125 1.09 -10.01 -15.35
N PRO A 126 1.36 -11.18 -15.91
CA PRO A 126 2.66 -11.48 -16.54
C PRO A 126 3.09 -10.52 -17.64
N ASP A 127 2.14 -9.95 -18.39
CA ASP A 127 2.41 -9.07 -19.54
C ASP A 127 2.24 -7.57 -19.22
N GLU A 128 2.11 -7.21 -17.93
CA GLU A 128 1.94 -5.82 -17.54
C GLU A 128 3.25 -5.03 -17.57
N PHE A 129 3.11 -3.71 -17.73
CA PHE A 129 4.24 -2.78 -17.71
C PHE A 129 4.98 -2.83 -16.37
N GLU A 130 6.28 -3.07 -16.44
CA GLU A 130 7.19 -3.01 -15.28
C GLU A 130 7.80 -1.62 -15.16
N CYS A 131 7.68 -1.01 -13.98
CA CYS A 131 8.24 0.30 -13.71
C CYS A 131 9.76 0.23 -13.59
N ASP A 132 10.46 1.10 -14.31
CA ASP A 132 11.92 1.30 -14.20
C ASP A 132 12.22 2.33 -13.10
N ILE A 133 12.63 1.86 -11.93
CA ILE A 133 12.94 2.72 -10.79
C ILE A 133 14.11 3.67 -11.05
N MET A 134 15.06 3.29 -11.91
CA MET A 134 16.18 4.15 -12.27
C MET A 134 15.72 5.30 -13.17
N ALA A 135 14.85 5.01 -14.15
CA ALA A 135 14.25 6.04 -15.00
C ALA A 135 13.37 6.99 -14.18
N ILE A 136 12.58 6.47 -13.23
CA ILE A 136 11.80 7.26 -12.27
C ILE A 136 12.71 8.19 -11.46
N GLY A 137 13.76 7.65 -10.85
CA GLY A 137 14.74 8.41 -10.06
C GLY A 137 15.41 9.52 -10.86
N GLU A 138 15.83 9.22 -12.08
CA GLU A 138 16.44 10.20 -12.99
C GLU A 138 15.45 11.31 -13.39
N GLY A 139 14.18 10.96 -13.62
CA GLY A 139 13.12 11.93 -13.87
C GLY A 139 12.90 12.88 -12.69
N VAL A 140 12.84 12.36 -11.48
CA VAL A 140 12.70 13.16 -10.25
C VAL A 140 13.93 14.05 -10.04
N ARG A 141 15.16 13.51 -10.23
CA ARG A 141 16.40 14.28 -10.13
C ARG A 141 16.41 15.47 -11.07
N ARG A 142 16.00 15.29 -12.33
CA ARG A 142 15.92 16.36 -13.32
C ARG A 142 14.97 17.47 -12.87
N VAL A 143 13.80 17.12 -12.41
CA VAL A 143 12.82 18.09 -11.88
C VAL A 143 13.36 18.79 -10.63
N TYR A 144 14.08 18.08 -9.77
CA TYR A 144 14.73 18.68 -8.59
C TYR A 144 15.74 19.77 -8.98
N GLU A 145 16.59 19.49 -9.97
CA GLU A 145 17.56 20.44 -10.47
C GLU A 145 16.90 21.67 -11.11
N GLU A 146 15.85 21.43 -11.93
CA GLU A 146 15.13 22.47 -12.64
C GLU A 146 14.29 23.39 -11.72
N VAL A 147 13.76 22.88 -10.61
CA VAL A 147 12.84 23.63 -9.76
C VAL A 147 13.50 24.03 -8.43
N LEU A 148 13.94 23.06 -7.64
CA LEU A 148 14.45 23.33 -6.29
C LEU A 148 15.86 23.94 -6.31
N THR A 149 16.78 23.34 -7.06
CA THR A 149 18.17 23.84 -7.10
C THR A 149 18.23 25.26 -7.65
N LEU A 150 17.51 25.57 -8.72
CA LEU A 150 17.44 26.91 -9.29
C LEU A 150 16.78 27.93 -8.34
N ALA A 151 15.89 27.47 -7.46
CA ALA A 151 15.27 28.33 -6.43
C ALA A 151 16.12 28.46 -5.15
N GLY A 152 17.37 27.95 -5.14
CA GLY A 152 18.23 27.96 -3.97
C GLY A 152 17.79 27.02 -2.85
N MET A 153 17.11 25.90 -3.19
CA MET A 153 16.59 24.90 -2.29
C MET A 153 17.26 23.52 -2.52
N GLY A 154 18.53 23.52 -2.89
CA GLY A 154 19.27 22.28 -3.18
C GLY A 154 19.60 21.42 -1.95
N ASP A 155 19.18 21.85 -0.76
CA ASP A 155 19.31 21.12 0.52
C ASP A 155 18.05 20.35 0.92
N VAL A 156 16.95 20.46 0.17
CA VAL A 156 15.69 19.78 0.47
C VAL A 156 15.85 18.27 0.29
N ALA A 157 15.60 17.51 1.36
CA ALA A 157 15.65 16.05 1.31
C ALA A 157 14.39 15.47 0.63
N ILE A 158 14.56 14.40 -0.14
CA ILE A 158 13.44 13.70 -0.77
C ILE A 158 13.21 12.37 -0.05
N PHE A 159 11.96 12.14 0.38
CA PHE A 159 11.51 10.91 1.01
C PHE A 159 10.52 10.19 0.10
N THR A 160 10.52 8.87 0.18
CA THR A 160 9.57 8.00 -0.52
C THR A 160 9.09 6.89 0.40
N GLU A 161 7.90 6.32 0.09
CA GLU A 161 7.25 5.25 0.86
C GLU A 161 6.84 4.09 -0.08
N MET A 162 7.79 3.54 -0.83
CA MET A 162 7.56 2.60 -1.93
C MET A 162 7.31 1.15 -1.46
N GLY A 163 6.46 0.95 -0.44
CA GLY A 163 6.24 -0.36 0.18
C GLY A 163 5.82 -1.46 -0.80
N ARG A 164 4.89 -1.18 -1.70
CA ARG A 164 4.45 -2.15 -2.71
C ARG A 164 5.59 -2.55 -3.65
N PHE A 165 6.25 -1.57 -4.24
CA PHE A 165 7.35 -1.81 -5.18
C PHE A 165 8.47 -2.63 -4.55
N MET A 166 8.81 -2.33 -3.31
CA MET A 166 9.89 -2.99 -2.57
C MET A 166 9.57 -4.40 -2.11
N LEU A 167 8.30 -4.74 -1.85
CA LEU A 167 7.97 -5.96 -1.11
C LEU A 167 7.03 -6.90 -1.85
N ALA A 168 6.09 -6.40 -2.68
CA ALA A 168 5.06 -7.25 -3.27
C ALA A 168 5.62 -8.45 -4.03
N PRO A 169 6.62 -8.30 -4.93
CA PRO A 169 7.14 -9.42 -5.71
C PRO A 169 7.88 -10.48 -4.88
N TYR A 170 8.26 -10.14 -3.66
CA TYR A 170 9.06 -11.03 -2.79
C TYR A 170 8.22 -11.82 -1.79
N GLY A 171 6.91 -11.87 -1.97
CA GLY A 171 6.05 -12.67 -1.12
C GLY A 171 4.98 -13.41 -1.91
N ALA A 172 4.62 -14.60 -1.42
CA ALA A 172 3.56 -15.42 -1.98
C ALA A 172 2.64 -15.96 -0.89
N LEU A 173 1.38 -16.16 -1.23
CA LEU A 173 0.47 -16.98 -0.44
C LEU A 173 0.50 -18.40 -1.01
N ILE A 174 0.88 -19.35 -0.16
CA ILE A 174 0.88 -20.77 -0.49
C ILE A 174 -0.39 -21.40 0.10
N ALA A 175 -1.14 -22.09 -0.73
CA ALA A 175 -2.38 -22.74 -0.31
C ALA A 175 -2.59 -24.07 -1.02
N THR A 176 -3.32 -24.97 -0.36
CA THR A 176 -3.63 -26.30 -0.89
C THR A 176 -5.06 -26.34 -1.44
N ALA A 177 -5.26 -26.93 -2.60
CA ALA A 177 -6.57 -27.26 -3.12
C ALA A 177 -7.20 -28.39 -2.28
N ILE A 178 -8.26 -28.06 -1.54
CA ILE A 178 -8.89 -29.00 -0.61
C ILE A 178 -10.32 -29.40 -1.01
N HIS A 179 -10.88 -28.72 -2.00
CA HIS A 179 -12.27 -28.93 -2.41
C HIS A 179 -12.49 -28.59 -3.88
N GLU A 180 -13.22 -29.43 -4.59
CA GLU A 180 -13.79 -29.18 -5.91
C GLU A 180 -15.32 -29.05 -5.84
N LYS A 181 -15.87 -28.12 -6.62
CA LYS A 181 -17.31 -27.98 -6.75
C LYS A 181 -17.69 -27.67 -8.20
N HIS A 182 -18.59 -28.49 -8.74
CA HIS A 182 -19.11 -28.42 -10.10
C HIS A 182 -20.56 -28.03 -10.06
N THR A 183 -20.89 -26.82 -10.49
CA THR A 183 -22.27 -26.32 -10.58
C THR A 183 -22.47 -25.58 -11.90
N TYR A 184 -22.83 -24.30 -11.88
CA TYR A 184 -22.85 -23.45 -13.07
C TYR A 184 -21.45 -22.98 -13.46
N LYS A 185 -20.48 -23.12 -12.58
CA LYS A 185 -19.06 -22.87 -12.77
C LYS A 185 -18.26 -23.99 -12.09
N GLU A 186 -16.98 -24.03 -12.44
CA GLU A 186 -16.00 -24.90 -11.80
C GLU A 186 -15.29 -24.12 -10.68
N TYR A 187 -15.31 -24.64 -9.47
CA TYR A 187 -14.70 -24.02 -8.30
C TYR A 187 -13.60 -24.88 -7.71
N ILE A 188 -12.52 -24.24 -7.33
CA ILE A 188 -11.45 -24.85 -6.52
C ILE A 188 -11.44 -24.13 -5.17
N GLY A 189 -11.71 -24.85 -4.10
CA GLY A 189 -11.64 -24.34 -2.73
C GLY A 189 -10.27 -24.60 -2.11
N LEU A 190 -9.72 -23.55 -1.48
CA LEU A 190 -8.41 -23.60 -0.85
C LEU A 190 -8.53 -23.66 0.69
N ASP A 191 -7.47 -24.13 1.35
CA ASP A 191 -7.28 -23.99 2.80
C ASP A 191 -6.92 -22.54 3.23
N ALA A 192 -6.81 -21.62 2.30
CA ALA A 192 -6.70 -20.18 2.49
C ALA A 192 -8.03 -19.46 2.20
N CYS A 193 -8.14 -18.21 2.59
CA CYS A 193 -9.32 -17.38 2.33
C CYS A 193 -8.94 -15.88 2.26
N ALA A 194 -9.90 -15.01 2.02
CA ALA A 194 -9.67 -13.56 1.96
C ALA A 194 -9.09 -12.98 3.27
N ALA A 195 -9.20 -13.67 4.40
CA ALA A 195 -8.53 -13.29 5.63
C ALA A 195 -6.98 -13.36 5.52
N ASN A 196 -6.45 -14.18 4.61
CA ASN A 196 -5.02 -14.30 4.31
C ASN A 196 -4.58 -13.31 3.22
N LEU A 197 -5.45 -13.06 2.21
CA LEU A 197 -5.21 -12.14 1.12
C LEU A 197 -6.52 -11.48 0.69
N MET A 198 -6.83 -10.30 1.26
CA MET A 198 -8.13 -9.65 1.05
C MET A 198 -8.24 -8.89 -0.28
N ARG A 199 -7.13 -8.55 -0.93
CA ARG A 199 -7.14 -7.68 -2.11
C ARG A 199 -8.01 -8.14 -3.27
N PRO A 200 -8.00 -9.42 -3.67
CA PRO A 200 -8.92 -9.91 -4.71
C PRO A 200 -10.39 -9.72 -4.32
N ALA A 201 -10.75 -10.07 -3.09
CA ALA A 201 -12.12 -9.96 -2.59
C ALA A 201 -12.61 -8.52 -2.46
N MET A 202 -11.74 -7.60 -2.00
CA MET A 202 -12.10 -6.21 -1.69
C MET A 202 -12.02 -5.29 -2.90
N TYR A 203 -11.03 -5.51 -3.76
CA TYR A 203 -10.71 -4.58 -4.87
C TYR A 203 -10.81 -5.24 -6.25
N GLY A 204 -11.12 -6.53 -6.34
CA GLY A 204 -11.04 -7.29 -7.60
C GLY A 204 -9.59 -7.37 -8.13
N SER A 205 -8.59 -7.22 -7.26
CA SER A 205 -7.19 -7.19 -7.67
C SER A 205 -6.76 -8.54 -8.22
N TYR A 206 -6.08 -8.51 -9.36
CA TYR A 206 -5.45 -9.69 -9.91
C TYR A 206 -4.21 -10.07 -9.07
N HIS A 207 -4.02 -11.37 -8.88
CA HIS A 207 -2.78 -12.01 -8.48
C HIS A 207 -2.54 -13.21 -9.39
N HIS A 208 -1.33 -13.36 -9.90
CA HIS A 208 -1.00 -14.53 -10.70
C HIS A 208 -1.02 -15.79 -9.82
N ILE A 209 -1.48 -16.92 -10.38
CA ILE A 209 -1.56 -18.20 -9.68
C ILE A 209 -0.79 -19.23 -10.50
N THR A 210 0.19 -19.85 -9.87
CA THR A 210 0.89 -21.01 -10.40
C THR A 210 0.48 -22.26 -9.64
N VAL A 211 0.15 -23.33 -10.34
CA VAL A 211 -0.06 -24.65 -9.73
C VAL A 211 1.30 -25.35 -9.73
N LEU A 212 1.87 -25.58 -8.54
CA LEU A 212 3.21 -26.12 -8.40
C LEU A 212 3.30 -27.54 -8.98
N GLY A 213 4.34 -27.76 -9.78
CA GLY A 213 4.55 -29.00 -10.51
C GLY A 213 3.76 -29.12 -11.82
N LYS A 214 2.94 -28.10 -12.17
CA LYS A 214 2.16 -28.03 -13.41
C LYS A 214 2.44 -26.74 -14.21
N GLU A 215 3.58 -26.10 -14.01
CA GLU A 215 3.95 -24.81 -14.60
C GLU A 215 3.94 -24.79 -16.13
N ASN A 216 4.21 -25.95 -16.74
CA ASN A 216 4.23 -26.13 -18.20
C ASN A 216 2.98 -26.85 -18.76
N ALA A 217 2.00 -27.13 -17.91
CA ALA A 217 0.76 -27.77 -18.36
C ALA A 217 -0.16 -26.73 -19.05
N PRO A 218 -1.02 -27.17 -19.99
CA PRO A 218 -1.92 -26.24 -20.66
C PRO A 218 -2.92 -25.63 -19.67
N CYS A 219 -3.11 -24.30 -19.74
CA CYS A 219 -4.12 -23.59 -18.99
C CYS A 219 -5.47 -23.65 -19.74
N ASP A 220 -6.09 -24.79 -19.75
CA ASP A 220 -7.31 -25.09 -20.51
C ASP A 220 -8.57 -25.30 -19.66
N HIS A 221 -8.44 -25.17 -18.34
CA HIS A 221 -9.55 -25.27 -17.39
C HIS A 221 -9.89 -23.88 -16.82
N LYS A 222 -11.16 -23.55 -16.81
CA LYS A 222 -11.66 -22.27 -16.29
C LYS A 222 -12.20 -22.46 -14.88
N TYR A 223 -11.57 -21.81 -13.89
CA TYR A 223 -11.93 -21.92 -12.49
C TYR A 223 -12.26 -20.57 -11.84
N ASP A 224 -13.18 -20.59 -10.87
CA ASP A 224 -13.16 -19.66 -9.76
C ASP A 224 -12.37 -20.29 -8.62
N VAL A 225 -11.29 -19.65 -8.16
CA VAL A 225 -10.48 -20.13 -7.02
C VAL A 225 -10.97 -19.41 -5.77
N THR A 226 -11.42 -20.17 -4.76
CA THR A 226 -12.19 -19.65 -3.63
C THR A 226 -11.61 -20.02 -2.28
N GLY A 227 -11.90 -19.19 -1.27
CA GLY A 227 -11.68 -19.53 0.13
C GLY A 227 -12.88 -20.14 0.82
N GLY A 228 -12.80 -20.30 2.14
CA GLY A 228 -13.82 -20.95 2.96
C GLY A 228 -14.60 -19.99 3.87
N LEU A 229 -14.70 -18.69 3.55
CA LEU A 229 -15.54 -17.74 4.29
C LEU A 229 -17.00 -17.85 3.88
N CYS A 230 -17.92 -17.50 4.77
CA CYS A 230 -19.34 -17.26 4.45
C CYS A 230 -19.48 -15.88 3.78
N GLU A 231 -18.77 -15.69 2.67
CA GLU A 231 -18.70 -14.46 1.89
C GLU A 231 -18.54 -14.79 0.40
N ASN A 232 -19.49 -14.37 -0.43
CA ASN A 232 -19.45 -14.72 -1.86
C ASN A 232 -18.24 -14.13 -2.60
N ASN A 233 -17.67 -13.03 -2.09
CA ASN A 233 -16.49 -12.41 -2.67
C ASN A 233 -15.16 -13.03 -2.19
N ASP A 234 -15.21 -14.08 -1.37
CA ASP A 234 -14.02 -14.82 -0.93
C ASP A 234 -13.45 -15.66 -2.09
N LYS A 235 -12.89 -14.94 -3.08
CA LYS A 235 -12.34 -15.48 -4.31
C LYS A 235 -10.98 -14.87 -4.59
N PHE A 236 -10.00 -15.72 -4.84
CA PHE A 236 -8.65 -15.33 -5.28
C PHE A 236 -8.59 -15.09 -6.79
N ALA A 237 -9.44 -15.78 -7.55
CA ALA A 237 -9.57 -15.61 -8.98
C ALA A 237 -11.02 -15.94 -9.44
N ILE A 238 -11.45 -15.30 -10.51
CA ILE A 238 -12.76 -15.52 -11.15
C ILE A 238 -12.53 -15.77 -12.63
N ASP A 239 -13.17 -16.82 -13.16
CA ASP A 239 -13.07 -17.24 -14.57
C ASP A 239 -11.62 -17.35 -15.08
N ARG A 240 -10.70 -17.79 -14.19
CA ARG A 240 -9.28 -17.90 -14.47
C ARG A 240 -8.96 -19.17 -15.24
N MET A 241 -8.25 -19.02 -16.37
CA MET A 241 -7.69 -20.16 -17.09
C MET A 241 -6.44 -20.66 -16.37
N LEU A 242 -6.46 -21.90 -15.92
CA LEU A 242 -5.38 -22.56 -15.18
C LEU A 242 -5.18 -23.98 -15.70
N PRO A 243 -4.04 -24.63 -15.39
CA PRO A 243 -3.92 -26.07 -15.57
C PRO A 243 -4.99 -26.82 -14.78
N LYS A 244 -5.28 -28.07 -15.16
CA LYS A 244 -6.15 -28.91 -14.36
C LYS A 244 -5.62 -29.01 -12.93
N ILE A 245 -6.46 -28.64 -11.96
CA ILE A 245 -6.16 -28.70 -10.53
C ILE A 245 -6.78 -29.96 -9.95
N ASP A 246 -5.99 -30.76 -9.26
CA ASP A 246 -6.44 -31.93 -8.51
C ASP A 246 -6.39 -31.63 -7.00
N MET A 247 -7.19 -32.34 -6.22
CA MET A 247 -7.17 -32.18 -4.75
C MET A 247 -5.80 -32.56 -4.19
N GLY A 248 -5.24 -31.66 -3.36
CA GLY A 248 -3.89 -31.78 -2.83
C GLY A 248 -2.84 -30.99 -3.62
N ASP A 249 -3.18 -30.43 -4.79
CA ASP A 249 -2.28 -29.52 -5.50
C ASP A 249 -2.01 -28.27 -4.67
N ILE A 250 -0.79 -27.77 -4.78
CA ILE A 250 -0.35 -26.55 -4.10
C ILE A 250 -0.41 -25.40 -5.09
N LEU A 251 -1.13 -24.35 -4.71
CA LEU A 251 -1.23 -23.10 -5.45
C LEU A 251 -0.28 -22.07 -4.84
N TYR A 252 0.54 -21.47 -5.69
CA TYR A 252 1.40 -20.36 -5.38
C TYR A 252 0.75 -19.08 -5.92
N ILE A 253 0.23 -18.24 -5.01
CA ILE A 253 -0.40 -16.96 -5.35
C ILE A 253 0.66 -15.86 -5.21
N HIS A 254 1.04 -15.26 -6.33
CA HIS A 254 2.17 -14.34 -6.44
C HIS A 254 1.91 -12.96 -5.86
N ASP A 255 2.98 -12.19 -5.65
CA ASP A 255 3.00 -10.75 -5.37
C ASP A 255 2.24 -10.33 -4.11
N THR A 256 2.30 -11.15 -3.08
CA THR A 256 1.60 -10.92 -1.81
C THR A 256 2.47 -10.33 -0.69
N GLY A 257 3.75 -9.99 -0.99
CA GLY A 257 4.70 -9.48 0.01
C GLY A 257 4.36 -8.08 0.54
N ALA A 258 3.50 -7.33 -0.17
CA ALA A 258 2.91 -6.10 0.33
C ALA A 258 1.39 -6.19 0.24
N HIS A 259 0.68 -5.62 1.24
CA HIS A 259 -0.79 -5.64 1.32
C HIS A 259 -1.39 -7.08 1.32
N GLY A 260 -0.59 -8.08 1.68
CA GLY A 260 -0.98 -9.46 1.91
C GLY A 260 -1.30 -9.68 3.39
N HIS A 261 -0.42 -10.41 4.10
CA HIS A 261 -0.60 -10.74 5.53
C HIS A 261 -0.86 -9.50 6.40
N ALA A 262 -0.24 -8.35 6.12
CA ALA A 262 -0.43 -7.10 6.88
C ALA A 262 -1.87 -6.58 6.85
N MET A 263 -2.67 -6.89 5.81
CA MET A 263 -4.09 -6.55 5.71
C MET A 263 -5.01 -7.67 6.24
N GLY A 264 -4.46 -8.73 6.80
CA GLY A 264 -5.22 -9.87 7.29
C GLY A 264 -6.16 -9.51 8.44
N TYR A 265 -7.23 -10.27 8.58
CA TYR A 265 -8.30 -10.08 9.57
C TYR A 265 -8.87 -11.43 10.01
N ASN A 266 -9.80 -11.42 10.98
CA ASN A 266 -10.36 -12.64 11.58
C ASN A 266 -11.86 -12.82 11.28
N TYR A 267 -12.33 -12.43 10.10
CA TYR A 267 -13.73 -12.60 9.73
C TYR A 267 -14.15 -14.07 9.73
N ASN A 268 -15.37 -14.36 10.17
CA ASN A 268 -15.91 -15.72 10.42
C ASN A 268 -15.05 -16.57 11.38
N GLY A 269 -14.30 -15.96 12.28
CA GLY A 269 -13.45 -16.67 13.23
C GLY A 269 -12.23 -17.36 12.60
N LYS A 270 -11.84 -17.01 11.37
CA LYS A 270 -10.63 -17.53 10.75
C LYS A 270 -9.39 -16.97 11.44
N LEU A 271 -8.47 -17.86 11.76
CA LEU A 271 -7.17 -17.52 12.34
C LEU A 271 -6.19 -17.15 11.23
N ARG A 272 -5.27 -16.24 11.54
CA ARG A 272 -4.24 -15.81 10.58
C ARG A 272 -3.18 -16.87 10.42
N SER A 273 -2.68 -17.03 9.19
CA SER A 273 -1.64 -17.99 8.84
C SER A 273 -0.28 -17.62 9.43
N ALA A 274 0.65 -18.58 9.42
CA ALA A 274 2.05 -18.32 9.68
C ALA A 274 2.69 -17.50 8.55
N GLU A 275 3.82 -16.85 8.85
CA GLU A 275 4.73 -16.27 7.86
C GLU A 275 6.07 -16.98 7.93
N LEU A 276 6.57 -17.39 6.78
CA LEU A 276 7.82 -18.09 6.60
C LEU A 276 8.77 -17.23 5.76
N LEU A 277 10.03 -17.16 6.16
CA LEU A 277 11.09 -16.52 5.40
C LEU A 277 11.89 -17.59 4.65
N LEU A 278 11.85 -17.53 3.32
CA LEU A 278 12.76 -18.30 2.47
C LEU A 278 14.08 -17.53 2.36
N LYS A 279 15.18 -18.16 2.81
CA LYS A 279 16.52 -17.56 2.79
C LYS A 279 17.23 -17.86 1.47
N GLU A 280 18.30 -17.11 1.20
CA GLU A 280 19.13 -17.29 0.00
C GLU A 280 19.77 -18.68 -0.10
N ASP A 281 20.04 -19.33 1.03
CA ASP A 281 20.57 -20.71 1.09
C ASP A 281 19.50 -21.79 0.87
N GLY A 282 18.24 -21.39 0.62
CA GLY A 282 17.10 -22.28 0.44
C GLY A 282 16.48 -22.77 1.75
N SER A 283 17.02 -22.40 2.91
CA SER A 283 16.42 -22.75 4.19
C SER A 283 15.18 -21.89 4.47
N VAL A 284 14.26 -22.43 5.26
CA VAL A 284 13.00 -21.76 5.63
C VAL A 284 12.98 -21.51 7.13
N GLU A 285 12.68 -20.28 7.52
CA GLU A 285 12.54 -19.86 8.92
C GLU A 285 11.12 -19.35 9.18
N MET A 286 10.52 -19.83 10.28
CA MET A 286 9.23 -19.29 10.75
C MET A 286 9.45 -17.95 11.45
N ILE A 287 9.12 -16.84 10.80
CA ILE A 287 9.23 -15.50 11.36
C ILE A 287 7.97 -15.04 12.10
N ARG A 288 6.85 -15.69 11.84
CA ARG A 288 5.60 -15.53 12.58
C ARG A 288 4.85 -16.85 12.63
N ARG A 289 4.46 -17.31 13.80
CA ARG A 289 3.59 -18.48 13.93
C ARG A 289 2.16 -18.16 13.50
N ALA A 290 1.40 -19.17 13.14
CA ALA A 290 -0.04 -19.03 12.97
C ALA A 290 -0.73 -18.64 14.29
N GLU A 291 -1.86 -17.96 14.20
CA GLU A 291 -2.73 -17.71 15.34
C GLU A 291 -3.36 -19.00 15.86
N THR A 292 -3.63 -19.02 17.15
CA THR A 292 -4.39 -20.05 17.85
C THR A 292 -5.71 -19.49 18.36
N PRO A 293 -6.68 -20.32 18.77
CA PRO A 293 -7.89 -19.82 19.44
C PRO A 293 -7.59 -18.93 20.66
N ALA A 294 -6.48 -19.20 21.39
CA ALA A 294 -6.07 -18.38 22.52
C ALA A 294 -5.71 -16.95 22.08
N ASP A 295 -5.08 -16.77 20.92
CA ASP A 295 -4.78 -15.42 20.37
C ASP A 295 -6.07 -14.69 19.98
N TYR A 296 -7.00 -15.40 19.34
CA TYR A 296 -8.29 -14.85 18.90
C TYR A 296 -9.14 -14.36 20.08
N PHE A 297 -9.14 -15.10 21.19
CA PHE A 297 -9.90 -14.77 22.38
C PHE A 297 -9.11 -14.00 23.44
N ALA A 298 -7.86 -13.63 23.19
CA ALA A 298 -6.95 -13.03 24.18
C ALA A 298 -7.46 -11.74 24.83
N THR A 299 -8.33 -11.01 24.15
CA THR A 299 -8.89 -9.74 24.65
C THR A 299 -10.26 -9.89 25.32
N LEU A 300 -10.83 -11.09 25.33
CA LEU A 300 -12.12 -11.33 25.98
C LEU A 300 -11.96 -11.64 27.46
N ASP A 301 -12.78 -11.01 28.29
CA ASP A 301 -12.86 -11.30 29.73
C ASP A 301 -14.05 -12.22 30.00
N PHE A 302 -13.75 -13.48 30.29
CA PHE A 302 -14.74 -14.50 30.62
C PHE A 302 -15.07 -14.58 32.14
N THR A 303 -14.38 -13.83 33.00
CA THR A 303 -14.52 -13.97 34.46
C THR A 303 -15.93 -13.68 34.96
N GLY A 304 -16.67 -12.82 34.27
CA GLY A 304 -18.08 -12.52 34.55
C GLY A 304 -19.07 -13.56 34.06
N LEU A 305 -18.68 -14.43 33.10
CA LEU A 305 -19.57 -15.42 32.46
C LEU A 305 -19.50 -16.80 33.14
N LEU A 306 -18.51 -17.04 33.95
CA LEU A 306 -18.26 -18.32 34.63
C LEU A 306 -18.76 -18.32 36.10
N LYS A 307 -19.54 -17.33 36.52
CA LYS A 307 -20.14 -17.22 37.85
C LYS A 307 -21.57 -17.75 37.88
#